data_835116875d7e19db5d44f0d611e227cf
#
_entry.id   835116875d7e19db5d44f0d611e227cf
#
_cell.length_a   1.000
_cell.length_b   1.000
_cell.length_c   1.000
_cell.angle_alpha   90.00
_cell.angle_beta   90.00
_cell.angle_gamma   90.00
#
_symmetry.space_group_name_H-M   'P 1'
#
loop_
_entity.id
_entity.type
_entity.pdbx_description
1 polymer ?
#
loop_
_entity_poly.entity_id
_entity_poly.type
_entity_poly.pdbx_seq_one_letter_code
_entity_poly.pdbx_strand_id
1 'polypeptide(L)'
;MAFIFVNSAMPGEISSKESNFFVLITARWIHVDPWILGFYVRKTAHFTEYMVLGLAMTVTVRDKLIRQSLGGGSGKKEKTVQPGVTASDLTSRRRKVSGKTHSTVALVSWIICTLYAGTDELHQYFVPGRACSLRDVCIDSAGALLGVLIMLYHSRKVL
;
A
#
# COMPACT_ATOMS: atom_id res chain seq x y z
N MET A 1 3.84 5.53 -7.88
CA MET A 1 5.04 6.04 -7.16
C MET A 1 5.48 7.42 -7.66
N ALA A 2 5.71 7.66 -8.96
CA ALA A 2 6.13 8.98 -9.46
C ALA A 2 5.18 10.13 -9.06
N PHE A 3 3.87 9.92 -9.06
CA PHE A 3 2.89 10.92 -8.68
C PHE A 3 3.03 11.38 -7.22
N ILE A 4 3.18 10.44 -6.30
CA ILE A 4 3.38 10.74 -4.87
C ILE A 4 4.66 11.56 -4.69
N PHE A 5 5.75 11.14 -5.35
CA PHE A 5 7.04 11.81 -5.28
C PHE A 5 7.00 13.24 -5.82
N VAL A 6 6.32 13.47 -6.95
CA VAL A 6 6.14 14.83 -7.53
C VAL A 6 5.31 15.70 -6.61
N ASN A 7 4.21 15.18 -6.06
CA ASN A 7 3.36 15.91 -5.12
C ASN A 7 4.11 16.25 -3.81
N SER A 8 4.94 15.34 -3.35
CA SER A 8 5.78 15.50 -2.16
C SER A 8 6.93 16.51 -2.37
N ALA A 9 7.41 16.68 -3.60
CA ALA A 9 8.48 17.60 -3.97
C ALA A 9 8.02 19.07 -4.06
N MET A 10 6.72 19.35 -4.05
CA MET A 10 6.21 20.72 -4.13
C MET A 10 6.54 21.50 -2.86
N PRO A 11 7.06 22.76 -2.98
CA PRO A 11 7.29 23.66 -1.85
C PRO A 11 6.03 23.84 -0.99
N GLY A 12 6.22 23.94 0.32
CA GLY A 12 5.13 24.02 1.29
C GLY A 12 4.11 25.14 0.99
N GLU A 13 4.55 26.25 0.40
CA GLU A 13 3.67 27.36 0.00
C GLU A 13 2.73 27.00 -1.16
N ILE A 14 3.21 26.25 -2.16
CA ILE A 14 2.39 25.82 -3.32
C ILE A 14 1.39 24.76 -2.89
N SER A 15 1.84 23.78 -2.13
CA SER A 15 0.99 22.75 -1.54
C SER A 15 -0.11 23.34 -0.62
N SER A 16 0.19 24.46 0.06
CA SER A 16 -0.79 25.20 0.86
C SER A 16 -1.83 25.88 -0.01
N LYS A 17 -1.46 26.44 -1.17
CA LYS A 17 -2.40 27.11 -2.08
C LYS A 17 -3.42 26.14 -2.69
N GLU A 18 -2.98 24.96 -3.07
CA GLU A 18 -3.89 23.91 -3.59
C GLU A 18 -4.83 23.40 -2.49
N SER A 19 -4.31 23.18 -1.29
CA SER A 19 -5.12 22.81 -0.12
C SER A 19 -6.14 23.90 0.23
N ASN A 20 -5.79 25.20 0.06
CA ASN A 20 -6.64 26.33 0.40
C ASN A 20 -7.95 26.36 -0.41
N PHE A 21 -7.97 25.86 -1.64
CA PHE A 21 -9.22 25.76 -2.41
C PHE A 21 -10.24 24.83 -1.74
N PHE A 22 -9.81 23.64 -1.35
CA PHE A 22 -10.66 22.70 -0.61
C PHE A 22 -10.98 23.19 0.80
N VAL A 23 -10.01 23.84 1.44
CA VAL A 23 -10.17 24.44 2.78
C VAL A 23 -11.19 25.55 2.76
N LEU A 24 -11.18 26.45 1.78
CA LEU A 24 -12.12 27.56 1.67
C LEU A 24 -13.56 27.08 1.44
N ILE A 25 -13.75 26.05 0.61
CA ILE A 25 -15.08 25.46 0.38
C ILE A 25 -15.58 24.81 1.66
N THR A 26 -14.73 24.07 2.37
CA THR A 26 -15.13 23.30 3.56
C THR A 26 -15.23 24.17 4.81
N ALA A 27 -14.34 25.15 4.98
CA ALA A 27 -14.35 26.08 6.14
C ALA A 27 -15.62 26.96 6.17
N ARG A 28 -16.25 27.18 5.02
CA ARG A 28 -17.54 27.90 4.94
C ARG A 28 -18.68 27.13 5.59
N TRP A 29 -18.54 25.81 5.72
CA TRP A 29 -19.57 24.91 6.30
C TRP A 29 -19.22 24.46 7.72
N ILE A 30 -17.92 24.37 8.04
CA ILE A 30 -17.43 23.88 9.32
C ILE A 30 -16.62 25.03 9.95
N HIS A 31 -17.11 25.64 11.02
CA HIS A 31 -16.45 26.75 11.75
C HIS A 31 -15.14 26.30 12.41
N VAL A 32 -14.18 25.82 11.63
CA VAL A 32 -12.86 25.33 12.06
C VAL A 32 -11.79 26.25 11.49
N ASP A 33 -10.72 26.47 12.27
CA ASP A 33 -9.56 27.24 11.84
C ASP A 33 -8.99 26.68 10.51
N PRO A 34 -8.85 27.51 9.47
CA PRO A 34 -8.35 27.07 8.16
C PRO A 34 -6.99 26.39 8.21
N TRP A 35 -6.14 26.74 9.17
CA TRP A 35 -4.81 26.17 9.36
C TRP A 35 -4.90 24.71 9.82
N ILE A 36 -5.76 24.43 10.77
CA ILE A 36 -6.03 23.09 11.29
C ILE A 36 -6.65 22.22 10.19
N LEU A 37 -7.62 22.77 9.46
CA LEU A 37 -8.28 22.05 8.36
C LEU A 37 -7.28 21.70 7.24
N GLY A 38 -6.42 22.63 6.83
CA GLY A 38 -5.39 22.39 5.83
C GLY A 38 -4.41 21.29 6.23
N PHE A 39 -4.05 21.21 7.51
CA PHE A 39 -3.22 20.13 8.04
C PHE A 39 -3.91 18.76 7.87
N TYR A 40 -5.17 18.62 8.27
CA TYR A 40 -5.91 17.36 8.16
C TYR A 40 -6.16 16.96 6.70
N VAL A 41 -6.50 17.90 5.82
CA VAL A 41 -6.69 17.63 4.39
C VAL A 41 -5.42 17.03 3.78
N ARG A 42 -4.26 17.60 4.08
CA ARG A 42 -2.97 17.10 3.59
C ARG A 42 -2.67 15.68 4.12
N LYS A 43 -2.89 15.44 5.42
CA LYS A 43 -2.65 14.11 6.01
C LYS A 43 -3.60 13.05 5.45
N THR A 44 -4.86 13.41 5.24
CA THR A 44 -5.84 12.51 4.62
C THR A 44 -5.48 12.19 3.17
N ALA A 45 -4.98 13.19 2.41
CA ALA A 45 -4.52 12.98 1.04
C ALA A 45 -3.35 11.98 1.00
N HIS A 46 -2.30 12.17 1.80
CA HIS A 46 -1.18 11.24 1.89
C HIS A 46 -1.62 9.83 2.31
N PHE A 47 -2.43 9.72 3.35
CA PHE A 47 -3.00 8.43 3.78
C PHE A 47 -3.72 7.72 2.64
N THR A 48 -4.54 8.44 1.86
CA THR A 48 -5.30 7.88 0.73
C THR A 48 -4.37 7.48 -0.41
N GLU A 49 -3.37 8.29 -0.74
CA GLU A 49 -2.36 7.98 -1.76
C GLU A 49 -1.61 6.69 -1.42
N TYR A 50 -1.18 6.54 -0.18
CA TYR A 50 -0.49 5.32 0.28
C TYR A 50 -1.43 4.12 0.38
N MET A 51 -2.72 4.32 0.67
CA MET A 51 -3.72 3.25 0.62
C MET A 51 -3.88 2.72 -0.82
N VAL A 52 -3.98 3.60 -1.81
CA VAL A 52 -4.03 3.22 -3.23
C VAL A 52 -2.73 2.53 -3.65
N LEU A 53 -1.58 3.02 -3.18
CA LEU A 53 -0.28 2.37 -3.43
C LEU A 53 -0.25 0.94 -2.86
N GLY A 54 -0.73 0.74 -1.64
CA GLY A 54 -0.82 -0.58 -1.00
C GLY A 54 -1.70 -1.55 -1.78
N LEU A 55 -2.86 -1.09 -2.30
CA LEU A 55 -3.72 -1.86 -3.20
C LEU A 55 -2.95 -2.30 -4.46
N ALA A 56 -2.32 -1.34 -5.16
CA ALA A 56 -1.60 -1.60 -6.41
C ALA A 56 -0.38 -2.52 -6.21
N MET A 57 0.37 -2.33 -5.13
CA MET A 57 1.52 -3.18 -4.79
C MET A 57 1.11 -4.60 -4.48
N THR A 58 -0.01 -4.80 -3.80
CA THR A 58 -0.53 -6.15 -3.50
C THR A 58 -0.86 -6.92 -4.78
N VAL A 59 -1.50 -6.27 -5.76
CA VAL A 59 -1.77 -6.86 -7.09
C VAL A 59 -0.46 -7.23 -7.77
N THR A 60 0.49 -6.30 -7.83
CA THR A 60 1.77 -6.48 -8.53
C THR A 60 2.61 -7.61 -7.93
N VAL A 61 2.73 -7.66 -6.60
CA VAL A 61 3.50 -8.71 -5.89
C VAL A 61 2.83 -10.06 -6.07
N ARG A 62 1.50 -10.12 -5.96
CA ARG A 62 0.73 -11.33 -6.19
C ARG A 62 0.95 -11.89 -7.60
N ASP A 63 0.83 -11.04 -8.62
CA ASP A 63 1.01 -11.46 -10.02
C ASP A 63 2.43 -11.96 -10.30
N LYS A 64 3.45 -11.31 -9.74
CA LYS A 64 4.83 -11.77 -9.84
C LYS A 64 5.03 -13.15 -9.21
N LEU A 65 4.50 -13.37 -8.01
CA LEU A 65 4.63 -14.66 -7.32
C LEU A 65 3.88 -15.77 -8.05
N ILE A 66 2.70 -15.49 -8.63
CA ILE A 66 1.96 -16.45 -9.44
C ILE A 66 2.75 -16.80 -10.71
N ARG A 67 3.28 -15.81 -11.43
CA ARG A 67 4.09 -16.02 -12.63
C ARG A 67 5.36 -16.82 -12.34
N GLN A 68 6.03 -16.58 -11.22
CA GLN A 68 7.20 -17.34 -10.81
C GLN A 68 6.85 -18.81 -10.49
N SER A 69 5.69 -19.07 -9.88
CA SER A 69 5.24 -20.42 -9.60
C SER A 69 4.83 -21.19 -10.87
N LEU A 70 4.33 -20.50 -11.89
CA LEU A 70 3.97 -21.08 -13.18
C LEU A 70 5.17 -21.21 -14.14
N GLY A 71 6.10 -20.23 -14.13
CA GLY A 71 7.28 -20.23 -14.98
C GLY A 71 8.42 -21.13 -14.49
N GLY A 72 8.46 -21.47 -13.20
CA GLY A 72 9.43 -22.39 -12.61
C GLY A 72 9.18 -23.87 -12.90
N GLY A 73 8.11 -24.19 -13.62
CA GLY A 73 7.69 -25.57 -13.92
C GLY A 73 8.38 -26.25 -15.09
N SER A 74 9.26 -25.57 -15.83
CA SER A 74 9.89 -26.15 -17.03
C SER A 74 11.10 -27.06 -16.75
N GLY A 75 11.27 -27.60 -15.55
CA GLY A 75 12.43 -28.44 -15.27
C GLY A 75 12.32 -29.41 -14.10
N LYS A 76 11.18 -29.50 -13.39
CA LYS A 76 11.03 -30.50 -12.33
C LYS A 76 10.04 -31.58 -12.72
N LYS A 77 10.60 -32.76 -12.99
CA LYS A 77 9.94 -34.05 -13.19
C LYS A 77 8.68 -34.16 -12.32
N GLU A 78 7.58 -34.51 -12.97
CA GLU A 78 6.36 -35.06 -12.41
C GLU A 78 6.69 -36.00 -11.23
N LYS A 79 6.49 -35.52 -10.00
CA LYS A 79 6.59 -36.38 -8.83
C LYS A 79 5.37 -37.28 -8.86
N THR A 80 5.61 -38.52 -9.19
CA THR A 80 4.71 -39.68 -9.02
C THR A 80 3.78 -39.47 -7.82
N VAL A 81 2.50 -39.43 -8.10
CA VAL A 81 1.44 -39.41 -7.07
C VAL A 81 1.64 -40.65 -6.22
N GLN A 82 2.01 -40.48 -4.96
CA GLN A 82 2.11 -41.59 -4.04
C GLN A 82 0.70 -42.19 -3.80
N PRO A 83 0.52 -43.51 -3.91
CA PRO A 83 -0.75 -44.17 -3.62
C PRO A 83 -1.07 -44.00 -2.12
N GLY A 84 -2.21 -43.37 -1.80
CA GLY A 84 -2.68 -43.17 -0.42
C GLY A 84 -3.02 -41.70 -0.04
N VAL A 85 -2.81 -40.73 -0.92
CA VAL A 85 -3.17 -39.33 -0.65
C VAL A 85 -4.66 -39.14 -0.95
N THR A 86 -5.45 -38.83 0.09
CA THR A 86 -6.89 -38.58 -0.05
C THR A 86 -7.15 -37.17 -0.62
N ALA A 87 -8.30 -36.97 -1.27
CA ALA A 87 -8.73 -35.68 -1.78
C ALA A 87 -8.77 -34.58 -0.68
N SER A 88 -9.10 -34.98 0.56
CA SER A 88 -9.06 -34.11 1.72
C SER A 88 -7.65 -33.60 2.06
N ASP A 89 -6.64 -34.45 1.86
CA ASP A 89 -5.24 -34.12 2.13
C ASP A 89 -4.67 -33.16 1.08
N LEU A 90 -5.06 -33.32 -0.18
CA LEU A 90 -4.73 -32.40 -1.26
C LEU A 90 -5.39 -31.02 -1.04
N THR A 91 -6.63 -31.01 -0.61
CA THR A 91 -7.38 -29.77 -0.33
C THR A 91 -6.79 -29.02 0.86
N SER A 92 -6.41 -29.71 1.93
CA SER A 92 -5.78 -29.11 3.10
C SER A 92 -4.38 -28.57 2.79
N ARG A 93 -3.58 -29.30 2.00
CA ARG A 93 -2.28 -28.82 1.48
C ARG A 93 -2.43 -27.58 0.61
N ARG A 94 -3.39 -27.57 -0.32
CA ARG A 94 -3.68 -26.44 -1.19
C ARG A 94 -4.09 -25.20 -0.39
N ARG A 95 -4.94 -25.36 0.63
CA ARG A 95 -5.37 -24.29 1.54
C ARG A 95 -4.20 -23.73 2.35
N LYS A 96 -3.31 -24.58 2.86
CA LYS A 96 -2.12 -24.18 3.62
C LYS A 96 -1.10 -23.43 2.76
N VAL A 97 -0.88 -23.84 1.52
CA VAL A 97 0.00 -23.15 0.55
C VAL A 97 -0.60 -21.79 0.18
N SER A 98 -1.91 -21.74 -0.08
CA SER A 98 -2.61 -20.48 -0.39
C SER A 98 -2.50 -19.48 0.77
N GLY A 99 -2.72 -19.91 2.01
CA GLY A 99 -2.61 -19.04 3.18
C GLY A 99 -1.20 -18.46 3.37
N LYS A 100 -0.16 -19.27 3.18
CA LYS A 100 1.23 -18.83 3.28
C LYS A 100 1.58 -17.80 2.19
N THR A 101 1.07 -17.99 0.98
CA THR A 101 1.28 -17.05 -0.14
C THR A 101 0.60 -15.71 0.16
N HIS A 102 -0.62 -15.71 0.70
CA HIS A 102 -1.30 -14.46 1.07
C HIS A 102 -0.54 -13.66 2.14
N SER A 103 -0.03 -14.33 3.18
CA SER A 103 0.78 -13.65 4.21
C SER A 103 2.07 -13.08 3.64
N THR A 104 2.75 -13.79 2.76
CA THR A 104 3.98 -13.30 2.11
C THR A 104 3.69 -12.11 1.21
N VAL A 105 2.64 -12.16 0.40
CA VAL A 105 2.20 -11.03 -0.44
C VAL A 105 1.91 -9.81 0.41
N ALA A 106 1.16 -9.97 1.51
CA ALA A 106 0.83 -8.88 2.42
C ALA A 106 2.08 -8.22 2.99
N LEU A 107 2.96 -9.02 3.58
CA LEU A 107 4.15 -8.53 4.25
C LEU A 107 5.09 -7.82 3.29
N VAL A 108 5.38 -8.42 2.13
CA VAL A 108 6.26 -7.84 1.12
C VAL A 108 5.69 -6.53 0.58
N SER A 109 4.40 -6.50 0.24
CA SER A 109 3.76 -5.29 -0.26
C SER A 109 3.80 -4.16 0.76
N TRP A 110 3.49 -4.44 2.01
CA TRP A 110 3.51 -3.46 3.09
C TRP A 110 4.92 -2.94 3.37
N ILE A 111 5.93 -3.82 3.44
CA ILE A 111 7.33 -3.41 3.66
C ILE A 111 7.79 -2.47 2.54
N ILE A 112 7.52 -2.81 1.27
CA ILE A 112 7.91 -1.95 0.13
C ILE A 112 7.26 -0.57 0.25
N CYS A 113 5.95 -0.50 0.57
CA CYS A 113 5.26 0.77 0.72
C CYS A 113 5.79 1.58 1.92
N THR A 114 6.12 0.93 3.04
CA THR A 114 6.68 1.59 4.23
C THR A 114 8.08 2.14 3.97
N LEU A 115 8.93 1.38 3.27
CA LEU A 115 10.25 1.86 2.86
C LEU A 115 10.13 3.07 1.91
N TYR A 116 9.16 3.02 1.00
CA TYR A 116 8.89 4.15 0.11
C TYR A 116 8.40 5.38 0.88
N ALA A 117 7.53 5.21 1.89
CA ALA A 117 7.11 6.32 2.77
C ALA A 117 8.30 6.93 3.51
N GLY A 118 9.22 6.11 4.00
CA GLY A 118 10.45 6.60 4.62
C GLY A 118 11.34 7.41 3.66
N THR A 119 11.48 6.97 2.41
CA THR A 119 12.24 7.72 1.39
C THR A 119 11.54 9.01 1.00
N ASP A 120 10.22 9.02 0.95
CA ASP A 120 9.43 10.22 0.65
C ASP A 120 9.59 11.28 1.74
N GLU A 121 9.48 10.89 3.01
CA GLU A 121 9.73 11.79 4.14
C GLU A 121 11.17 12.31 4.19
N LEU A 122 12.14 11.45 3.88
CA LEU A 122 13.54 11.88 3.75
C LEU A 122 13.72 12.90 2.63
N HIS A 123 13.02 12.72 1.51
CA HIS A 123 13.04 13.70 0.42
C HIS A 123 12.41 15.03 0.85
N GLN A 124 11.31 15.00 1.60
CA GLN A 124 10.66 16.20 2.12
C GLN A 124 11.57 17.02 3.05
N TYR A 125 12.51 16.39 3.74
CA TYR A 125 13.50 17.09 4.56
C TYR A 125 14.33 18.11 3.75
N PHE A 126 14.57 17.84 2.47
CA PHE A 126 15.32 18.73 1.58
C PHE A 126 14.44 19.78 0.88
N VAL A 127 13.12 19.74 1.07
CA VAL A 127 12.18 20.68 0.45
C VAL A 127 11.95 21.88 1.38
N PRO A 128 12.17 23.13 0.93
CA PRO A 128 11.95 24.30 1.74
C PRO A 128 10.51 24.38 2.30
N GLY A 129 10.40 24.66 3.59
CA GLY A 129 9.11 24.78 4.27
C GLY A 129 8.43 23.44 4.62
N ARG A 130 9.12 22.32 4.47
CA ARG A 130 8.68 21.00 4.95
C ARG A 130 9.60 20.47 6.05
N ALA A 131 9.04 19.65 6.95
CA ALA A 131 9.78 18.99 8.00
C ALA A 131 9.58 17.48 7.89
N CYS A 132 10.64 16.71 8.01
CA CYS A 132 10.59 15.26 8.09
C CYS A 132 9.99 14.84 9.44
N SER A 133 9.00 13.97 9.43
CA SER A 133 8.30 13.51 10.62
C SER A 133 8.08 11.99 10.60
N LEU A 134 8.60 11.30 11.59
CA LEU A 134 8.32 9.86 11.77
C LEU A 134 6.81 9.57 11.92
N ARG A 135 6.04 10.54 12.46
CA ARG A 135 4.59 10.43 12.53
C ARG A 135 3.97 10.28 11.14
N ASP A 136 4.51 11.01 10.15
CA ASP A 136 4.00 11.00 8.79
C ASP A 136 4.30 9.66 8.12
N VAL A 137 5.50 9.11 8.30
CA VAL A 137 5.82 7.74 7.88
C VAL A 137 4.84 6.72 8.48
N CYS A 138 4.48 6.87 9.75
CA CYS A 138 3.52 5.96 10.39
C CYS A 138 2.11 6.08 9.78
N ILE A 139 1.64 7.28 9.49
CA ILE A 139 0.34 7.54 8.88
C ILE A 139 0.29 6.93 7.46
N ASP A 140 1.32 7.16 6.66
CA ASP A 140 1.44 6.66 5.30
C ASP A 140 1.56 5.13 5.28
N SER A 141 2.35 4.55 6.18
CA SER A 141 2.45 3.11 6.37
C SER A 141 1.13 2.47 6.81
N ALA A 142 0.36 3.14 7.66
CA ALA A 142 -0.97 2.68 8.05
C ALA A 142 -1.96 2.72 6.88
N GLY A 143 -1.92 3.76 6.05
CA GLY A 143 -2.69 3.85 4.81
C GLY A 143 -2.36 2.69 3.87
N ALA A 144 -1.07 2.43 3.62
CA ALA A 144 -0.61 1.32 2.80
C ALA A 144 -1.08 -0.03 3.36
N LEU A 145 -0.99 -0.24 4.68
CA LEU A 145 -1.46 -1.47 5.31
C LEU A 145 -2.96 -1.68 5.10
N LEU A 146 -3.77 -0.63 5.25
CA LEU A 146 -5.20 -0.71 4.99
C LEU A 146 -5.48 -1.12 3.54
N GLY A 147 -4.78 -0.52 2.57
CA GLY A 147 -4.88 -0.89 1.16
C GLY A 147 -4.55 -2.37 0.90
N VAL A 148 -3.45 -2.86 1.50
CA VAL A 148 -3.05 -4.28 1.44
C VAL A 148 -4.16 -5.19 1.99
N LEU A 149 -4.71 -4.87 3.16
CA LEU A 149 -5.75 -5.67 3.81
C LEU A 149 -7.05 -5.70 2.99
N ILE A 150 -7.48 -4.58 2.45
CA ILE A 150 -8.66 -4.49 1.57
C ILE A 150 -8.48 -5.41 0.36
N MET A 151 -7.32 -5.36 -0.30
CA MET A 151 -7.06 -6.18 -1.48
C MET A 151 -7.02 -7.66 -1.15
N LEU A 152 -6.43 -8.05 -0.03
CA LEU A 152 -6.41 -9.45 0.42
C LEU A 152 -7.81 -9.96 0.77
N TYR A 153 -8.62 -9.14 1.43
CA TYR A 153 -10.00 -9.49 1.74
C TYR A 153 -10.82 -9.72 0.47
N HIS A 154 -10.70 -8.80 -0.50
CA HIS A 154 -11.38 -8.95 -1.79
C HIS A 154 -10.92 -10.21 -2.54
N SER A 155 -9.63 -10.47 -2.56
CA SER A 155 -9.06 -11.67 -3.20
C SER A 155 -9.53 -12.99 -2.60
N ARG A 156 -9.88 -13.01 -1.31
CA ARG A 156 -10.41 -14.21 -0.63
C ARG A 156 -11.86 -14.50 -0.99
N LYS A 157 -12.63 -13.47 -1.35
CA LYS A 157 -14.06 -13.63 -1.71
C LYS A 157 -14.27 -14.10 -3.16
N VAL A 158 -13.29 -13.87 -4.03
CA VAL A 158 -13.38 -14.19 -5.47
C VAL A 158 -12.85 -15.59 -5.78
N LEU A 159 -12.24 -16.29 -4.80
CA LEU A 159 -11.75 -17.68 -4.87
C LEU A 159 -12.69 -18.62 -4.13
#